data_c53f8d84ac57121711efce3e0875506c
#
_entry.id   c53f8d84ac57121711efce3e0875506c
#
_cell.length_a   1.000
_cell.length_b   1.000
_cell.length_c   1.000
_cell.angle_alpha   90.00
_cell.angle_beta   90.00
_cell.angle_gamma   90.00
#
_symmetry.space_group_name_H-M   'P 1'
#
loop_
_entity.id
_entity.type
_entity.pdbx_description
1 polymer ?
#
loop_
_entity_poly.entity_id
_entity_poly.type
_entity_poly.pdbx_seq_one_letter_code
_entity_poly.pdbx_strand_id
1 'polypeptide(L)'
;MGEKAFEKDLVAGEASERILMDMVRRSGKTPMKPEGLFKLYDFFVCETKLAYEVKRDWKSADTGNVVIEIEMPVGTPSGLQTTIADYWVFDLPGEFVLARPDRLRDMLAFEGIGSCEFVGNGDSTRKRAYLVEVNILKKYSDGTYKKKNEN
;
A
#
# COMPACT_ATOMS: atom_id res chain seq x y z
N MET A 1 -19.28 3.79 15.88
CA MET A 1 -17.98 4.43 15.55
C MET A 1 -17.11 3.59 14.64
N GLY A 2 -16.98 2.29 14.85
CA GLY A 2 -16.14 1.41 14.03
C GLY A 2 -16.54 1.31 12.56
N GLU A 3 -17.84 1.22 12.29
CA GLU A 3 -18.34 1.09 10.92
C GLU A 3 -18.06 2.34 10.07
N LYS A 4 -18.23 3.54 10.62
CA LYS A 4 -17.97 4.79 9.89
C LYS A 4 -16.49 4.98 9.57
N ALA A 5 -15.60 4.60 10.48
CA ALA A 5 -14.16 4.67 10.25
C ALA A 5 -13.74 3.67 9.17
N PHE A 6 -14.27 2.45 9.19
CA PHE A 6 -14.02 1.43 8.19
C PHE A 6 -14.50 1.86 6.81
N GLU A 7 -15.72 2.41 6.71
CA GLU A 7 -16.26 2.92 5.45
C GLU A 7 -15.40 4.06 4.86
N LYS A 8 -14.94 4.99 5.71
CA LYS A 8 -14.06 6.08 5.28
C LYS A 8 -12.73 5.55 4.74
N ASP A 9 -12.13 4.57 5.41
CA ASP A 9 -10.86 3.97 4.98
C ASP A 9 -11.02 3.22 3.66
N LEU A 10 -12.14 2.51 3.47
CA LEU A 10 -12.44 1.81 2.23
C LEU A 10 -12.61 2.80 1.06
N VAL A 11 -13.38 3.87 1.26
CA VAL A 11 -13.60 4.90 0.24
C VAL A 11 -12.29 5.60 -0.11
N ALA A 12 -11.46 5.91 0.89
CA ALA A 12 -10.16 6.53 0.68
C ALA A 12 -9.22 5.62 -0.12
N GLY A 13 -9.18 4.31 0.20
CA GLY A 13 -8.39 3.33 -0.54
C GLY A 13 -8.82 3.21 -1.99
N GLU A 14 -10.12 3.18 -2.26
CA GLU A 14 -10.66 3.15 -3.62
C GLU A 14 -10.34 4.44 -4.39
N ALA A 15 -10.32 5.59 -3.71
CA ALA A 15 -9.95 6.85 -4.33
C ALA A 15 -8.47 6.83 -4.77
N SER A 16 -7.59 6.28 -3.95
CA SER A 16 -6.17 6.11 -4.29
C SER A 16 -5.99 5.22 -5.52
N GLU A 17 -6.69 4.10 -5.57
CA GLU A 17 -6.67 3.19 -6.72
C GLU A 17 -7.11 3.90 -8.00
N ARG A 18 -8.21 4.67 -7.94
CA ARG A 18 -8.73 5.39 -9.11
C ARG A 18 -7.74 6.40 -9.65
N ILE A 19 -7.08 7.16 -8.78
CA ILE A 19 -6.08 8.14 -9.18
C ILE A 19 -4.95 7.46 -9.94
N LEU A 20 -4.44 6.35 -9.41
CA LEU A 20 -3.37 5.60 -10.05
C LEU A 20 -3.80 4.98 -11.36
N MET A 21 -5.00 4.41 -11.42
CA MET A 21 -5.55 3.85 -12.67
C MET A 21 -5.71 4.94 -13.73
N ASP A 22 -6.15 6.15 -13.35
CA ASP A 22 -6.23 7.28 -14.28
C ASP A 22 -4.86 7.70 -14.79
N MET A 23 -3.84 7.69 -13.94
CA MET A 23 -2.45 7.96 -14.36
C MET A 23 -1.98 6.92 -15.39
N VAL A 24 -2.30 5.65 -15.19
CA VAL A 24 -1.99 4.57 -16.13
C VAL A 24 -2.68 4.81 -17.47
N ARG A 25 -3.97 5.17 -17.46
CA ARG A 25 -4.72 5.48 -18.70
C ARG A 25 -4.12 6.65 -19.45
N ARG A 26 -3.71 7.70 -18.74
CA ARG A 26 -3.07 8.88 -19.35
C ARG A 26 -1.73 8.54 -20.00
N SER A 27 -1.06 7.48 -19.53
CA SER A 27 0.18 7.01 -20.14
C SER A 27 -0.06 6.13 -21.37
N GLY A 28 -1.32 5.90 -21.75
CA GLY A 28 -1.69 5.09 -22.92
C GLY A 28 -1.85 3.60 -22.62
N LYS A 29 -1.90 3.22 -21.34
CA LYS A 29 -2.05 1.82 -20.93
C LYS A 29 -3.42 1.56 -20.32
N THR A 30 -3.76 0.28 -20.19
CA THR A 30 -5.09 -0.15 -19.76
C THR A 30 -5.03 -0.83 -18.39
N PRO A 31 -5.46 -0.14 -17.32
CA PRO A 31 -5.58 -0.77 -16.00
C PRO A 31 -6.89 -1.54 -15.90
N MET A 32 -6.85 -2.69 -15.24
CA MET A 32 -8.04 -3.50 -14.98
C MET A 32 -8.06 -3.99 -13.54
N LYS A 33 -9.23 -3.95 -12.91
CA LYS A 33 -9.44 -4.54 -11.59
C LYS A 33 -9.77 -6.02 -11.72
N PRO A 34 -9.32 -6.87 -10.76
CA PRO A 34 -9.75 -8.25 -10.72
C PRO A 34 -11.24 -8.34 -10.40
N GLU A 35 -11.93 -9.34 -10.97
CA GLU A 35 -13.34 -9.59 -10.68
C GLU A 35 -13.50 -10.40 -9.39
N GLY A 36 -14.64 -10.21 -8.71
CA GLY A 36 -15.04 -10.99 -7.55
C GLY A 36 -14.64 -10.34 -6.22
N LEU A 37 -14.99 -11.05 -5.13
CA LEU A 37 -14.78 -10.59 -3.77
C LEU A 37 -13.35 -10.84 -3.27
N PHE A 38 -12.66 -11.81 -3.86
CA PHE A 38 -11.31 -12.18 -3.47
C PHE A 38 -10.30 -11.45 -4.36
N LYS A 39 -9.58 -10.50 -3.76
CA LYS A 39 -8.60 -9.67 -4.47
C LYS A 39 -7.19 -10.05 -4.03
N LEU A 40 -6.39 -10.53 -4.95
CA LEU A 40 -4.97 -10.82 -4.75
C LEU A 40 -4.09 -9.59 -5.03
N TYR A 41 -4.64 -8.59 -5.71
CA TYR A 41 -4.02 -7.30 -6.00
C TYR A 41 -5.13 -6.30 -6.31
N ASP A 42 -4.81 -5.01 -6.33
CA ASP A 42 -5.82 -3.96 -6.57
C ASP A 42 -6.12 -3.74 -8.05
N PHE A 43 -5.11 -3.73 -8.89
CA PHE A 43 -5.30 -3.69 -10.34
C PHE A 43 -4.07 -4.23 -11.07
N PHE A 44 -4.24 -4.58 -12.34
CA PHE A 44 -3.12 -4.93 -13.22
C PHE A 44 -3.18 -4.11 -14.50
N VAL A 45 -2.03 -4.00 -15.17
CA VAL A 45 -1.92 -3.27 -16.43
C VAL A 45 -1.81 -4.28 -17.57
N CYS A 46 -2.75 -4.25 -18.50
CA CYS A 46 -2.88 -5.26 -19.56
C CYS A 46 -1.63 -5.38 -20.43
N GLU A 47 -1.05 -4.26 -20.81
CA GLU A 47 0.09 -4.23 -21.73
C GLU A 47 1.38 -4.79 -21.13
N THR A 48 1.61 -4.52 -19.85
CA THR A 48 2.81 -4.97 -19.14
C THR A 48 2.59 -6.27 -18.36
N LYS A 49 1.33 -6.63 -18.10
CA LYS A 49 0.92 -7.76 -17.24
C LYS A 49 1.45 -7.65 -15.81
N LEU A 50 1.70 -6.43 -15.34
CA LEU A 50 2.14 -6.18 -13.97
C LEU A 50 0.95 -5.86 -13.07
N ALA A 51 0.95 -6.47 -11.88
CA ALA A 51 -0.08 -6.30 -10.87
C ALA A 51 0.41 -5.35 -9.78
N TYR A 52 -0.50 -4.50 -9.30
CA TYR A 52 -0.20 -3.44 -8.33
C TYR A 52 -1.10 -3.55 -7.11
N GLU A 53 -0.48 -3.38 -5.95
CA GLU A 53 -1.16 -3.22 -4.66
C GLU A 53 -1.00 -1.78 -4.20
N VAL A 54 -2.09 -1.12 -3.85
CA VAL A 54 -2.09 0.29 -3.44
C VAL A 54 -2.30 0.39 -1.94
N LYS A 55 -1.40 1.09 -1.26
CA LYS A 55 -1.46 1.31 0.18
C LYS A 55 -1.56 2.80 0.45
N ARG A 56 -2.74 3.25 0.88
CA ARG A 56 -2.93 4.62 1.32
C ARG A 56 -2.44 4.77 2.75
N ASP A 57 -1.45 5.61 2.96
CA ASP A 57 -0.90 5.85 4.31
C ASP A 57 -0.65 7.35 4.53
N TRP A 58 -1.74 8.10 4.66
CA TRP A 58 -1.68 9.54 4.89
C TRP A 58 -1.33 9.89 6.33
N LYS A 59 -1.47 8.94 7.26
CA LYS A 59 -1.02 9.13 8.66
C LYS A 59 0.49 9.28 8.76
N SER A 60 1.23 8.89 7.72
CA SER A 60 2.67 9.09 7.65
C SER A 60 3.08 10.56 7.78
N ALA A 61 2.19 11.52 7.42
CA ALA A 61 2.43 12.93 7.61
C ALA A 61 2.61 13.29 9.10
N ASP A 62 1.88 12.60 9.98
CA ASP A 62 1.92 12.86 11.42
C ASP A 62 2.96 11.98 12.14
N THR A 63 3.07 10.72 11.71
CA THR A 63 3.95 9.75 12.39
C THR A 63 5.34 9.66 11.79
N GLY A 64 5.51 10.04 10.51
CA GLY A 64 6.75 9.84 9.76
C GLY A 64 6.96 8.42 9.30
N ASN A 65 5.99 7.52 9.55
CA ASN A 65 6.11 6.09 9.27
C ASN A 65 4.99 5.59 8.36
N VAL A 66 5.32 4.59 7.55
CA VAL A 66 4.32 3.77 6.84
C VAL A 66 4.14 2.45 7.58
N VAL A 67 3.00 1.81 7.35
CA VAL A 67 2.65 0.52 7.95
C VAL A 67 2.74 -0.56 6.87
N ILE A 68 3.52 -1.61 7.14
CA ILE A 68 3.62 -2.77 6.25
C ILE A 68 3.07 -3.99 7.00
N GLU A 69 1.83 -4.35 6.70
CA GLU A 69 1.12 -5.46 7.34
C GLU A 69 1.71 -6.80 6.91
N ILE A 70 1.82 -7.73 7.86
CA ILE A 70 2.28 -9.10 7.61
C ILE A 70 1.35 -10.17 8.18
N GLU A 71 0.47 -9.83 9.12
CA GLU A 71 -0.53 -10.76 9.67
C GLU A 71 -1.83 -10.03 9.98
N MET A 72 -2.95 -10.65 9.64
CA MET A 72 -4.29 -10.15 9.97
C MET A 72 -5.31 -11.31 9.94
N PRO A 73 -5.84 -11.78 11.10
CA PRO A 73 -5.40 -11.43 12.46
C PRO A 73 -4.01 -11.99 12.76
N VAL A 74 -3.45 -11.60 13.92
CA VAL A 74 -2.16 -12.14 14.36
C VAL A 74 -2.18 -13.67 14.31
N GLY A 75 -1.16 -14.25 13.67
CA GLY A 75 -1.06 -15.68 13.42
C GLY A 75 -1.49 -16.10 12.01
N THR A 76 -2.19 -15.23 11.26
CA THR A 76 -2.62 -15.51 9.88
C THR A 76 -1.83 -14.63 8.92
N PRO A 77 -0.96 -15.21 8.06
CA PRO A 77 -0.18 -14.42 7.11
C PRO A 77 -1.06 -13.55 6.22
N SER A 78 -0.63 -12.33 6.00
CA SER A 78 -1.32 -11.34 5.16
C SER A 78 -0.32 -10.32 4.62
N GLY A 79 -0.79 -9.33 3.87
CA GLY A 79 0.01 -8.23 3.40
C GLY A 79 1.27 -8.68 2.66
N LEU A 80 2.43 -8.26 3.14
CA LEU A 80 3.71 -8.56 2.48
C LEU A 80 4.03 -10.06 2.44
N GLN A 81 3.52 -10.85 3.38
CA GLN A 81 3.76 -12.29 3.40
C GLN A 81 2.99 -13.06 2.32
N THR A 82 1.85 -12.54 1.88
CA THR A 82 0.97 -13.24 0.95
C THR A 82 0.81 -12.56 -0.40
N THR A 83 1.35 -11.35 -0.56
CA THR A 83 1.16 -10.57 -1.77
C THR A 83 1.69 -11.29 -3.01
N ILE A 84 0.93 -11.21 -4.09
CA ILE A 84 1.35 -11.65 -5.42
C ILE A 84 1.50 -10.45 -6.38
N ALA A 85 1.31 -9.24 -5.87
CA ALA A 85 1.52 -8.04 -6.67
C ALA A 85 2.98 -7.90 -7.05
N ASP A 86 3.22 -7.37 -8.24
CA ASP A 86 4.58 -7.09 -8.71
C ASP A 86 5.14 -5.82 -8.07
N TYR A 87 4.27 -4.85 -7.80
CA TYR A 87 4.61 -3.57 -7.18
C TYR A 87 3.61 -3.19 -6.12
N TRP A 88 4.13 -2.60 -5.04
CA TRP A 88 3.32 -1.89 -4.05
C TRP A 88 3.50 -0.39 -4.30
N VAL A 89 2.39 0.34 -4.28
CA VAL A 89 2.39 1.79 -4.40
C VAL A 89 1.87 2.38 -3.10
N PHE A 90 2.74 3.10 -2.40
CA PHE A 90 2.35 3.82 -1.18
C PHE A 90 1.85 5.19 -1.58
N ASP A 91 0.56 5.44 -1.34
CA ASP A 91 -0.06 6.75 -1.53
C ASP A 91 0.16 7.57 -0.27
N LEU A 92 1.13 8.48 -0.32
CA LEU A 92 1.49 9.35 0.79
C LEU A 92 1.04 10.78 0.49
N PRO A 93 0.93 11.64 1.53
CA PRO A 93 0.67 13.06 1.27
C PRO A 93 1.75 13.64 0.36
N GLY A 94 1.33 14.15 -0.80
CA GLY A 94 2.22 14.82 -1.75
C GLY A 94 3.01 13.92 -2.69
N GLU A 95 3.01 12.60 -2.51
CA GLU A 95 3.80 11.72 -3.37
C GLU A 95 3.30 10.27 -3.37
N PHE A 96 3.67 9.55 -4.43
CA PHE A 96 3.56 8.09 -4.49
C PHE A 96 4.96 7.49 -4.42
N VAL A 97 5.10 6.41 -3.64
CA VAL A 97 6.35 5.65 -3.56
C VAL A 97 6.10 4.24 -4.08
N LEU A 98 6.87 3.85 -5.09
CA LEU A 98 6.74 2.56 -5.76
C LEU A 98 7.85 1.62 -5.30
N ALA A 99 7.51 0.41 -4.87
CA ALA A 99 8.50 -0.57 -4.47
C ALA A 99 8.03 -1.99 -4.77
N ARG A 100 8.93 -2.83 -5.28
CA ARG A 100 8.66 -4.25 -5.42
C ARG A 100 8.68 -4.93 -4.05
N PRO A 101 7.83 -5.93 -3.81
CA PRO A 101 7.83 -6.66 -2.54
C PRO A 101 9.21 -7.17 -2.10
N ASP A 102 10.03 -7.65 -3.04
CA ASP A 102 11.37 -8.12 -2.71
C ASP A 102 12.27 -7.01 -2.16
N ARG A 103 12.14 -5.78 -2.68
CA ARG A 103 12.88 -4.64 -2.15
C ARG A 103 12.40 -4.29 -0.74
N LEU A 104 11.11 -4.42 -0.47
CA LEU A 104 10.56 -4.20 0.88
C LEU A 104 11.10 -5.25 1.86
N ARG A 105 11.18 -6.51 1.44
CA ARG A 105 11.76 -7.58 2.27
C ARG A 105 13.23 -7.33 2.57
N ASP A 106 14.01 -6.93 1.56
CA ASP A 106 15.41 -6.56 1.72
C ASP A 106 15.57 -5.41 2.72
N MET A 107 14.73 -4.39 2.59
CA MET A 107 14.72 -3.25 3.51
C MET A 107 14.52 -3.69 4.96
N LEU A 108 13.51 -4.52 5.22
CA LEU A 108 13.22 -4.99 6.56
C LEU A 108 14.39 -5.78 7.14
N ALA A 109 15.04 -6.59 6.32
CA ALA A 109 16.17 -7.41 6.74
C ALA A 109 17.44 -6.58 6.98
N PHE A 110 17.83 -5.75 6.02
CA PHE A 110 19.07 -4.96 6.10
C PHE A 110 19.02 -3.86 7.15
N GLU A 111 17.84 -3.23 7.32
CA GLU A 111 17.67 -2.17 8.34
C GLU A 111 17.33 -2.73 9.72
N GLY A 112 17.13 -4.05 9.83
CA GLY A 112 16.85 -4.70 11.11
C GLY A 112 15.55 -4.22 11.76
N ILE A 113 14.52 -3.98 10.95
CA ILE A 113 13.23 -3.45 11.43
C ILE A 113 12.44 -4.58 12.10
N GLY A 114 12.04 -4.35 13.37
CA GLY A 114 11.19 -5.29 14.09
C GLY A 114 9.71 -5.08 13.84
N SER A 115 8.91 -6.14 13.97
CA SER A 115 7.47 -6.04 13.85
C SER A 115 6.82 -5.69 15.19
N CYS A 116 5.60 -5.15 15.12
CA CYS A 116 4.77 -4.87 16.29
C CYS A 116 3.32 -5.30 16.04
N GLU A 117 2.59 -5.48 17.13
CA GLU A 117 1.16 -5.75 17.08
C GLU A 117 0.38 -4.47 17.35
N PHE A 118 -0.75 -4.31 16.69
CA PHE A 118 -1.63 -3.15 16.91
C PHE A 118 -3.06 -3.48 16.51
N VAL A 119 -3.99 -2.62 16.96
CA VAL A 119 -5.39 -2.66 16.55
C VAL A 119 -5.65 -1.39 15.74
N GLY A 120 -6.10 -1.56 14.48
CA GLY A 120 -6.40 -0.44 13.61
C GLY A 120 -7.65 0.31 14.05
N ASN A 121 -7.76 1.59 13.65
CA ASN A 121 -8.94 2.41 13.92
C ASN A 121 -10.19 1.78 13.28
N GLY A 122 -11.24 1.62 14.08
CA GLY A 122 -12.51 1.07 13.62
C GLY A 122 -12.52 -0.44 13.43
N ASP A 123 -11.46 -1.13 13.81
CA ASP A 123 -11.32 -2.56 13.70
C ASP A 123 -10.87 -3.11 15.06
N SER A 124 -11.51 -4.21 15.51
CA SER A 124 -11.12 -4.92 16.72
C SER A 124 -10.07 -6.01 16.46
N THR A 125 -9.72 -6.23 15.20
CA THR A 125 -8.77 -7.28 14.80
C THR A 125 -7.35 -6.85 15.11
N ARG A 126 -6.63 -7.71 15.83
CA ARG A 126 -5.21 -7.49 16.13
C ARG A 126 -4.39 -7.88 14.90
N LYS A 127 -3.53 -6.97 14.49
CA LYS A 127 -2.66 -7.11 13.32
C LYS A 127 -1.19 -7.09 13.72
N ARG A 128 -0.34 -7.68 12.90
CA ARG A 128 1.11 -7.55 13.02
C ARG A 128 1.65 -6.83 11.79
N ALA A 129 2.51 -5.85 12.02
CA ALA A 129 3.08 -5.04 10.93
C ALA A 129 4.44 -4.48 11.31
N TYR A 130 5.12 -3.97 10.30
CA TYR A 130 6.33 -3.16 10.48
C TYR A 130 5.97 -1.68 10.34
N LEU A 131 6.50 -0.86 11.24
CA LEU A 131 6.47 0.60 11.10
C LEU A 131 7.80 1.03 10.51
N VAL A 132 7.76 1.65 9.35
CA VAL A 132 8.96 2.00 8.58
C VAL A 132 8.99 3.49 8.31
N GLU A 133 10.09 4.15 8.66
CA GLU A 133 10.27 5.57 8.35
C GLU A 133 10.18 5.79 6.84
N VAL A 134 9.49 6.85 6.44
CA VAL A 134 9.28 7.19 5.02
C VAL A 134 10.61 7.32 4.28
N ASN A 135 11.63 7.92 4.91
CA ASN A 135 12.95 8.08 4.29
C ASN A 135 13.64 6.74 4.02
N ILE A 136 13.46 5.77 4.91
CA ILE A 136 13.99 4.41 4.72
C ILE A 136 13.24 3.72 3.57
N LEU A 137 11.92 3.84 3.54
CA LEU A 137 11.12 3.32 2.43
C LEU A 137 11.61 3.87 1.09
N LYS A 138 11.81 5.17 0.99
CA LYS A 138 12.29 5.81 -0.24
C LYS A 138 13.65 5.31 -0.66
N LYS A 139 14.55 5.07 0.28
CA LYS A 139 15.90 4.54 0.01
C LYS A 139 15.87 3.21 -0.72
N TYR A 140 14.88 2.36 -0.40
CA TYR A 140 14.72 1.03 -1.02
C TYR A 140 13.70 1.01 -2.15
N SER A 141 13.06 2.13 -2.44
CA SER A 141 12.02 2.20 -3.46
C SER A 141 12.58 2.07 -4.87
N ASP A 142 11.72 1.66 -5.80
CA ASP A 142 12.01 1.64 -7.23
C ASP A 142 11.71 2.98 -7.90
N GLY A 143 11.03 3.88 -7.21
CA GLY A 143 10.75 5.22 -7.70
C GLY A 143 9.82 6.00 -6.78
N THR A 144 9.91 7.30 -6.86
CA THR A 144 9.01 8.23 -6.18
C THR A 144 8.44 9.22 -7.20
N TYR A 145 7.16 9.53 -7.07
CA TYR A 145 6.45 10.40 -8.00
C TYR A 145 5.71 11.46 -7.22
N LYS A 146 6.08 12.73 -7.40
CA LYS A 146 5.40 13.83 -6.73
C LYS A 146 4.02 14.02 -7.33
N LYS A 147 3.02 14.22 -6.48
CA LYS A 147 1.67 14.58 -6.91
C LYS A 147 1.68 16.00 -7.45
N LYS A 148 0.96 16.21 -8.55
CA LYS A 148 0.77 17.55 -9.08
C LYS A 148 -0.13 18.31 -8.11
N ASN A 149 0.26 19.55 -7.78
CA ASN A 149 -0.62 20.44 -7.06
C ASN A 149 -1.80 20.78 -7.98
N GLU A 150 -2.99 20.34 -7.56
CA GLU A 150 -4.22 20.79 -8.19
C GLU A 150 -4.57 22.16 -7.61
N ASN A 151 -4.35 23.17 -8.40
CA ASN A 151 -4.87 24.51 -8.11
C ASN A 151 -6.17 24.73 -8.89
#